data_01fe24a06ad697ff77300a294da63590
#
_entry.id   01fe24a06ad697ff77300a294da63590
#
_cell.length_a   1.000
_cell.length_b   1.000
_cell.length_c   1.000
_cell.angle_alpha   90.00
_cell.angle_beta   90.00
_cell.angle_gamma   90.00
#
_symmetry.space_group_name_H-M   'P 1'
#
loop_
_entity.id
_entity.type
_entity.pdbx_description
1 polymer ?
#
loop_
_entity_poly.entity_id
_entity_poly.type
_entity_poly.pdbx_seq_one_letter_code
_entity_poly.pdbx_strand_id
1 'polypeptide(L)'
;RQMCIRDSSADETKGEMDGYVVVLHTNDVHGAISGYAKVAALKKAYEAEGAYVLLMDAGDFCQGDPTVSVSQGKTAVELMNMAGYDVTTLGNHEFDYGYDNLVNLSKEAKFPIVAANVLYQGKVAFNSNQIFTTPSGVKIGVFGLETPETATKAHPAKIKGVTILGGKSMFDCAQAQVDSLKADGCDYIICLGHLGIDKESIGNRSTDLLNVVDGIDVFIDGHSHSTMKDIAEVTDKDGKVNGTLLTSTGTKLASVGVVTISPKGKVTAMSAP
;
A
#
# COMPACT_ATOMS: atom_id res chain seq x y z
N ARG A 1 -53.24 9.46 -36.44
CA ARG A 1 -51.78 9.40 -36.48
C ARG A 1 -51.28 9.29 -35.05
N GLN A 2 -50.96 8.07 -34.66
CA GLN A 2 -50.27 7.78 -33.38
C GLN A 2 -48.79 8.10 -33.57
N MET A 3 -48.28 9.01 -32.75
CA MET A 3 -46.89 9.39 -32.71
C MET A 3 -46.19 8.43 -31.75
N CYS A 4 -45.40 7.48 -32.28
CA CYS A 4 -44.51 6.64 -31.50
C CYS A 4 -43.38 7.51 -30.94
N ILE A 5 -43.39 7.73 -29.63
CA ILE A 5 -42.24 8.23 -28.91
C ILE A 5 -41.25 7.05 -28.83
N ARG A 6 -40.14 7.12 -29.58
CA ARG A 6 -39.00 6.27 -29.38
C ARG A 6 -38.36 6.70 -28.07
N ASP A 7 -38.44 5.82 -27.07
CA ASP A 7 -37.56 5.84 -25.93
C ASP A 7 -36.12 5.69 -26.47
N SER A 8 -35.37 6.77 -26.42
CA SER A 8 -33.92 6.72 -26.56
C SER A 8 -33.38 6.22 -25.24
N SER A 9 -33.25 4.90 -25.10
CA SER A 9 -32.31 4.33 -24.13
C SER A 9 -30.95 4.95 -24.46
N ALA A 10 -30.48 5.83 -23.58
CA ALA A 10 -29.11 6.29 -23.62
C ALA A 10 -28.28 5.02 -23.45
N ASP A 11 -27.60 4.63 -24.52
CA ASP A 11 -26.52 3.66 -24.48
C ASP A 11 -25.46 4.32 -23.58
N GLU A 12 -25.43 3.96 -22.30
CA GLU A 12 -24.34 4.35 -21.41
C GLU A 12 -23.09 3.75 -22.03
N THR A 13 -22.29 4.60 -22.66
CA THR A 13 -21.02 4.20 -23.24
C THR A 13 -20.16 3.67 -22.10
N LYS A 14 -19.97 2.35 -22.11
CA LYS A 14 -19.15 1.63 -21.15
C LYS A 14 -17.74 2.20 -21.18
N GLY A 15 -17.19 2.60 -20.03
CA GLY A 15 -15.81 3.10 -19.94
C GLY A 15 -14.80 2.00 -20.27
N GLU A 16 -13.63 2.36 -20.75
CA GLU A 16 -12.58 1.39 -21.14
C GLU A 16 -12.11 0.53 -19.97
N MET A 17 -12.23 1.04 -18.74
CA MET A 17 -11.78 0.38 -17.52
C MET A 17 -12.94 -0.16 -16.66
N ASP A 18 -14.14 -0.26 -17.20
CA ASP A 18 -15.28 -0.81 -16.49
C ASP A 18 -15.02 -2.26 -16.03
N GLY A 19 -15.26 -2.52 -14.73
CA GLY A 19 -15.00 -3.82 -14.11
C GLY A 19 -13.56 -4.07 -13.72
N TYR A 20 -12.62 -3.16 -14.05
CA TYR A 20 -11.25 -3.21 -13.54
C TYR A 20 -11.16 -2.69 -12.12
N VAL A 21 -10.29 -3.31 -11.34
CA VAL A 21 -9.74 -2.73 -10.11
C VAL A 21 -8.37 -2.17 -10.44
N VAL A 22 -8.14 -0.92 -10.11
CA VAL A 22 -6.84 -0.27 -10.26
C VAL A 22 -6.33 0.08 -8.87
N VAL A 23 -5.17 -0.44 -8.51
CA VAL A 23 -4.47 -0.09 -7.28
C VAL A 23 -3.31 0.83 -7.65
N LEU A 24 -3.45 2.10 -7.30
CA LEU A 24 -2.35 3.06 -7.36
C LEU A 24 -1.56 2.98 -6.07
N HIS A 25 -0.24 2.95 -6.16
CA HIS A 25 0.57 2.87 -4.97
C HIS A 25 1.80 3.75 -5.01
N THR A 26 2.19 4.21 -3.84
CA THR A 26 3.38 5.02 -3.58
C THR A 26 4.15 4.41 -2.43
N ASN A 27 5.41 4.72 -2.35
CA ASN A 27 6.28 4.35 -1.24
C ASN A 27 7.44 5.35 -1.12
N ASP A 28 7.97 5.50 0.08
CA ASP A 28 9.15 6.32 0.33
C ASP A 28 9.03 7.74 -0.28
N VAL A 29 7.88 8.36 -0.06
CA VAL A 29 7.58 9.70 -0.61
C VAL A 29 8.49 10.76 -0.01
N HIS A 30 8.90 10.60 1.26
CA HIS A 30 9.89 11.44 1.91
C HIS A 30 9.66 12.95 1.72
N GLY A 31 8.41 13.38 1.83
CA GLY A 31 8.06 14.79 1.78
C GLY A 31 8.05 15.42 0.37
N ALA A 32 8.06 14.64 -0.69
CA ALA A 32 7.92 15.14 -2.06
C ALA A 32 6.48 15.64 -2.34
N ILE A 33 6.05 16.66 -1.60
CA ILE A 33 4.66 17.13 -1.52
C ILE A 33 4.08 17.60 -2.84
N SER A 34 4.90 18.09 -3.76
CA SER A 34 4.46 18.53 -5.09
C SER A 34 3.91 17.38 -5.96
N GLY A 35 4.29 16.14 -5.66
CA GLY A 35 3.83 14.96 -6.39
C GLY A 35 2.41 14.53 -6.06
N TYR A 36 1.85 14.91 -4.91
CA TYR A 36 0.52 14.46 -4.51
C TYR A 36 -0.61 14.93 -5.45
N ALA A 37 -0.47 16.10 -6.06
CA ALA A 37 -1.45 16.57 -7.04
C ALA A 37 -1.49 15.67 -8.28
N LYS A 38 -0.35 15.17 -8.71
CA LYS A 38 -0.22 14.21 -9.83
C LYS A 38 -0.87 12.86 -9.49
N VAL A 39 -0.63 12.36 -8.27
CA VAL A 39 -1.26 11.14 -7.77
C VAL A 39 -2.78 11.28 -7.76
N ALA A 40 -3.30 12.40 -7.24
CA ALA A 40 -4.73 12.68 -7.22
C ALA A 40 -5.34 12.76 -8.63
N ALA A 41 -4.63 13.40 -9.57
CA ALA A 41 -5.07 13.49 -10.97
C ALA A 41 -5.11 12.11 -11.64
N LEU A 42 -4.14 11.26 -11.38
CA LEU A 42 -4.09 9.91 -11.92
C LEU A 42 -5.25 9.05 -11.38
N LYS A 43 -5.55 9.14 -10.09
CA LYS A 43 -6.72 8.48 -9.49
C LYS A 43 -8.01 8.88 -10.19
N LYS A 44 -8.23 10.18 -10.37
CA LYS A 44 -9.42 10.71 -11.07
C LYS A 44 -9.50 10.25 -12.52
N ALA A 45 -8.38 10.16 -13.22
CA ALA A 45 -8.33 9.72 -14.60
C ALA A 45 -8.81 8.26 -14.74
N TYR A 46 -8.33 7.36 -13.91
CA TYR A 46 -8.79 5.96 -13.92
C TYR A 46 -10.25 5.83 -13.49
N GLU A 47 -10.70 6.58 -12.48
CA GLU A 47 -12.10 6.60 -12.07
C GLU A 47 -13.01 7.09 -13.20
N ALA A 48 -12.60 8.10 -13.97
CA ALA A 48 -13.34 8.61 -15.11
C ALA A 48 -13.49 7.58 -16.25
N GLU A 49 -12.56 6.62 -16.35
CA GLU A 49 -12.62 5.50 -17.29
C GLU A 49 -13.46 4.32 -16.78
N GLY A 50 -14.02 4.41 -15.59
CA GLY A 50 -14.91 3.40 -15.01
C GLY A 50 -14.25 2.43 -14.06
N ALA A 51 -12.96 2.55 -13.77
CA ALA A 51 -12.27 1.68 -12.82
C ALA A 51 -12.70 1.94 -11.37
N TYR A 52 -12.71 0.88 -10.57
CA TYR A 52 -12.70 0.99 -9.12
C TYR A 52 -11.24 1.22 -8.68
N VAL A 53 -10.95 2.37 -8.12
CA VAL A 53 -9.57 2.78 -7.81
C VAL A 53 -9.33 2.78 -6.31
N LEU A 54 -8.27 2.10 -5.88
CA LEU A 54 -7.71 2.19 -4.53
C LEU A 54 -6.34 2.85 -4.61
N LEU A 55 -6.08 3.79 -3.71
CA LEU A 55 -4.80 4.48 -3.59
C LEU A 55 -4.15 4.12 -2.25
N MET A 56 -2.95 3.53 -2.30
CA MET A 56 -2.25 2.95 -1.17
C MET A 56 -0.82 3.48 -1.04
N ASP A 57 -0.30 3.51 0.19
CA ASP A 57 1.09 3.85 0.45
C ASP A 57 1.80 2.76 1.27
N ALA A 58 3.04 2.45 0.92
CA ALA A 58 3.86 1.43 1.56
C ALA A 58 4.87 2.01 2.57
N GLY A 59 4.60 3.19 3.12
CA GLY A 59 5.37 3.77 4.23
C GLY A 59 6.44 4.77 3.83
N ASP A 60 6.98 5.46 4.84
CA ASP A 60 7.96 6.55 4.75
C ASP A 60 7.41 7.82 4.08
N PHE A 61 6.28 8.31 4.58
CA PHE A 61 5.66 9.56 4.11
C PHE A 61 5.83 10.74 5.09
N CYS A 62 6.18 10.50 6.36
CA CYS A 62 6.17 11.52 7.42
C CYS A 62 7.47 12.35 7.50
N GLN A 63 8.53 11.97 6.80
CA GLN A 63 9.87 12.54 6.96
C GLN A 63 10.50 12.77 5.59
N GLY A 64 11.34 13.79 5.49
CA GLY A 64 12.17 14.11 4.33
C GLY A 64 12.26 15.61 4.09
N ASP A 65 11.44 16.15 3.21
CA ASP A 65 11.41 17.59 2.93
C ASP A 65 11.14 18.40 4.21
N PRO A 66 11.79 19.58 4.38
CA PRO A 66 11.61 20.42 5.57
C PRO A 66 10.15 20.74 5.91
N THR A 67 9.29 20.94 4.93
CA THR A 67 7.86 21.24 5.14
C THR A 67 7.15 20.13 5.90
N VAL A 68 7.45 18.88 5.55
CA VAL A 68 6.88 17.72 6.20
C VAL A 68 7.54 17.46 7.55
N SER A 69 8.87 17.60 7.62
CA SER A 69 9.64 17.35 8.84
C SER A 69 9.32 18.34 9.96
N VAL A 70 9.19 19.63 9.64
CA VAL A 70 8.81 20.67 10.62
C VAL A 70 7.41 20.43 11.18
N SER A 71 6.49 19.97 10.37
CA SER A 71 5.12 19.62 10.81
C SER A 71 5.03 18.23 11.47
N GLN A 72 6.15 17.50 11.59
CA GLN A 72 6.21 16.14 12.13
C GLN A 72 5.26 15.18 11.41
N GLY A 73 5.15 15.32 10.09
CA GLY A 73 4.33 14.48 9.23
C GLY A 73 2.89 14.97 9.01
N LYS A 74 2.44 16.01 9.72
CA LYS A 74 1.06 16.51 9.59
C LYS A 74 0.74 16.98 8.18
N THR A 75 1.62 17.74 7.54
CA THR A 75 1.43 18.23 6.18
C THR A 75 1.29 17.06 5.19
N ALA A 76 2.08 16.01 5.35
CA ALA A 76 1.96 14.82 4.49
C ALA A 76 0.59 14.16 4.63
N VAL A 77 0.12 13.96 5.86
CA VAL A 77 -1.21 13.36 6.12
C VAL A 77 -2.34 14.21 5.54
N GLU A 78 -2.27 15.52 5.68
CA GLU A 78 -3.26 16.45 5.09
C GLU A 78 -3.30 16.32 3.56
N LEU A 79 -2.14 16.28 2.91
CA LEU A 79 -2.05 16.12 1.45
C LEU A 79 -2.49 14.72 0.99
N MET A 80 -2.16 13.69 1.74
CA MET A 80 -2.67 12.33 1.48
C MET A 80 -4.19 12.25 1.59
N ASN A 81 -4.79 12.93 2.59
CA ASN A 81 -6.24 13.05 2.69
C ASN A 81 -6.84 13.74 1.46
N MET A 82 -6.24 14.82 1.01
CA MET A 82 -6.70 15.56 -0.19
C MET A 82 -6.54 14.74 -1.47
N ALA A 83 -5.47 13.96 -1.58
CA ALA A 83 -5.23 13.10 -2.74
C ALA A 83 -6.16 11.88 -2.79
N GLY A 84 -6.82 11.55 -1.69
CA GLY A 84 -7.78 10.46 -1.61
C GLY A 84 -7.14 9.10 -1.35
N TYR A 85 -6.09 9.04 -0.51
CA TYR A 85 -5.55 7.76 -0.05
C TYR A 85 -6.59 6.95 0.69
N ASP A 86 -6.59 5.64 0.43
CA ASP A 86 -7.55 4.69 0.99
C ASP A 86 -6.95 3.87 2.14
N VAL A 87 -5.64 3.66 2.13
CA VAL A 87 -4.92 2.89 3.16
C VAL A 87 -3.41 3.16 3.06
N THR A 88 -2.74 3.07 4.20
CA THR A 88 -1.27 3.07 4.26
C THR A 88 -0.76 2.02 5.23
N THR A 89 0.49 1.60 5.07
CA THR A 89 1.25 0.97 6.15
C THR A 89 2.23 1.98 6.76
N LEU A 90 3.11 1.50 7.62
CA LEU A 90 4.15 2.32 8.27
C LEU A 90 5.52 1.97 7.70
N GLY A 91 6.36 2.98 7.52
CA GLY A 91 7.78 2.83 7.36
C GLY A 91 8.54 3.18 8.65
N ASN A 92 9.85 2.99 8.67
CA ASN A 92 10.67 3.27 9.85
C ASN A 92 10.68 4.77 10.20
N HIS A 93 10.53 5.65 9.23
CA HIS A 93 10.52 7.10 9.46
C HIS A 93 9.21 7.63 10.04
N GLU A 94 8.13 6.87 10.05
CA GLU A 94 6.90 7.25 10.76
C GLU A 94 7.12 7.31 12.27
N PHE A 95 8.15 6.65 12.79
CA PHE A 95 8.50 6.66 14.21
C PHE A 95 9.50 7.79 14.60
N ASP A 96 10.00 8.55 13.66
CA ASP A 96 11.02 9.59 13.89
C ASP A 96 10.60 10.65 14.92
N TYR A 97 9.32 10.96 14.99
CA TYR A 97 8.76 11.97 15.88
C TYR A 97 8.07 11.36 17.12
N GLY A 98 8.25 10.05 17.34
CA GLY A 98 7.72 9.31 18.47
C GLY A 98 6.35 8.67 18.21
N TYR A 99 6.08 7.64 19.00
CA TYR A 99 4.84 6.87 18.91
C TYR A 99 3.59 7.72 19.16
N ASP A 100 3.63 8.63 20.16
CA ASP A 100 2.48 9.50 20.47
C ASP A 100 2.14 10.43 19.31
N ASN A 101 3.15 10.98 18.63
CA ASN A 101 2.92 11.77 17.41
C ASN A 101 2.29 10.92 16.31
N LEU A 102 2.76 9.70 16.12
CA LEU A 102 2.19 8.78 15.12
C LEU A 102 0.73 8.45 15.43
N VAL A 103 0.37 8.23 16.69
CA VAL A 103 -1.02 8.04 17.11
C VAL A 103 -1.87 9.27 16.75
N ASN A 104 -1.36 10.48 16.98
CA ASN A 104 -2.06 11.71 16.61
C ASN A 104 -2.25 11.83 15.10
N LEU A 105 -1.24 11.50 14.31
CA LEU A 105 -1.33 11.46 12.84
C LEU A 105 -2.38 10.46 12.38
N SER A 106 -2.46 9.30 13.02
CA SER A 106 -3.45 8.27 12.70
C SER A 106 -4.89 8.74 12.91
N LYS A 107 -5.11 9.64 13.86
CA LYS A 107 -6.43 10.25 14.11
C LYS A 107 -6.79 11.33 13.09
N GLU A 108 -5.80 12.03 12.55
CA GLU A 108 -6.00 13.05 11.51
C GLU A 108 -6.16 12.43 10.11
N ALA A 109 -5.61 11.24 9.89
CA ALA A 109 -5.73 10.51 8.64
C ALA A 109 -7.19 10.05 8.40
N LYS A 110 -7.70 10.30 7.20
CA LYS A 110 -9.03 9.82 6.74
C LYS A 110 -8.97 8.42 6.14
N PHE A 111 -7.88 7.74 6.33
CA PHE A 111 -7.59 6.38 5.85
C PHE A 111 -6.96 5.56 6.97
N PRO A 112 -7.22 4.25 7.03
CA PRO A 112 -6.62 3.37 8.02
C PRO A 112 -5.12 3.18 7.80
N ILE A 113 -4.40 2.99 8.90
CA ILE A 113 -3.04 2.47 8.93
C ILE A 113 -3.13 0.97 9.20
N VAL A 114 -2.55 0.16 8.35
CA VAL A 114 -2.47 -1.29 8.53
C VAL A 114 -1.02 -1.70 8.78
N ALA A 115 -0.75 -2.34 9.92
CA ALA A 115 0.58 -2.80 10.32
C ALA A 115 0.42 -3.96 11.32
N ALA A 116 0.31 -5.17 10.79
CA ALA A 116 -0.04 -6.34 11.58
C ALA A 116 1.05 -6.77 12.57
N ASN A 117 2.32 -6.50 12.27
CA ASN A 117 3.48 -6.87 13.07
C ASN A 117 3.98 -5.77 14.01
N VAL A 118 3.27 -4.64 14.10
CA VAL A 118 3.61 -3.55 15.03
C VAL A 118 2.74 -3.64 16.27
N LEU A 119 3.37 -3.85 17.42
CA LEU A 119 2.70 -3.99 18.70
C LEU A 119 3.05 -2.80 19.61
N TYR A 120 2.08 -2.33 20.35
CA TYR A 120 2.29 -1.40 21.45
C TYR A 120 1.80 -2.03 22.76
N GLN A 121 2.70 -2.16 23.72
CA GLN A 121 2.41 -2.85 24.99
C GLN A 121 1.77 -4.24 24.78
N GLY A 122 2.29 -4.99 23.78
CA GLY A 122 1.89 -6.35 23.48
C GLY A 122 0.62 -6.53 22.66
N LYS A 123 -0.02 -5.42 22.23
CA LYS A 123 -1.22 -5.45 21.38
C LYS A 123 -0.95 -4.77 20.07
N VAL A 124 -1.63 -5.19 18.99
CA VAL A 124 -1.55 -4.53 17.69
C VAL A 124 -1.82 -3.02 17.86
N ALA A 125 -0.88 -2.19 17.40
CA ALA A 125 -0.88 -0.75 17.67
C ALA A 125 -1.95 0.00 16.86
N PHE A 126 -2.18 -0.42 15.61
CA PHE A 126 -3.15 0.16 14.68
C PHE A 126 -4.09 -0.94 14.17
N ASN A 127 -4.41 -0.96 12.90
CA ASN A 127 -5.17 -2.06 12.31
C ASN A 127 -4.23 -3.12 11.74
N SER A 128 -4.62 -4.39 11.80
CA SER A 128 -3.86 -5.45 11.14
C SER A 128 -4.11 -5.47 9.63
N ASN A 129 -5.36 -5.26 9.24
CA ASN A 129 -5.81 -5.29 7.85
C ASN A 129 -7.03 -4.39 7.62
N GLN A 130 -7.40 -4.25 6.34
CA GLN A 130 -8.60 -3.58 5.88
C GLN A 130 -9.15 -4.35 4.68
N ILE A 131 -10.47 -4.48 4.59
CA ILE A 131 -11.15 -5.10 3.45
C ILE A 131 -11.90 -4.02 2.67
N PHE A 132 -11.69 -4.01 1.35
CA PHE A 132 -12.42 -3.16 0.41
C PHE A 132 -13.31 -4.04 -0.45
N THR A 133 -14.56 -3.61 -0.65
CA THR A 133 -15.50 -4.34 -1.50
C THR A 133 -15.94 -3.44 -2.65
N THR A 134 -15.74 -3.92 -3.88
CA THR A 134 -16.18 -3.20 -5.08
C THR A 134 -17.71 -3.23 -5.21
N PRO A 135 -18.30 -2.36 -6.03
CA PRO A 135 -19.75 -2.40 -6.30
C PRO A 135 -20.24 -3.75 -6.86
N SER A 136 -19.38 -4.48 -7.57
CA SER A 136 -19.70 -5.81 -8.09
C SER A 136 -19.50 -6.95 -7.08
N GLY A 137 -19.04 -6.63 -5.85
CA GLY A 137 -18.87 -7.59 -4.77
C GLY A 137 -17.49 -8.25 -4.69
N VAL A 138 -16.52 -7.82 -5.48
CA VAL A 138 -15.12 -8.28 -5.37
C VAL A 138 -14.52 -7.75 -4.08
N LYS A 139 -13.98 -8.63 -3.26
CA LYS A 139 -13.35 -8.29 -1.98
C LYS A 139 -11.82 -8.30 -2.09
N ILE A 140 -11.22 -7.19 -1.68
CA ILE A 140 -9.78 -6.99 -1.67
C ILE A 140 -9.33 -6.79 -0.22
N GLY A 141 -8.58 -7.76 0.30
CA GLY A 141 -7.98 -7.69 1.62
C GLY A 141 -6.58 -7.08 1.55
N VAL A 142 -6.32 -6.11 2.42
CA VAL A 142 -5.02 -5.43 2.52
C VAL A 142 -4.51 -5.54 3.93
N PHE A 143 -3.31 -6.06 4.12
CA PHE A 143 -2.63 -6.03 5.40
C PHE A 143 -1.27 -5.34 5.27
N GLY A 144 -0.68 -4.96 6.38
CA GLY A 144 0.57 -4.20 6.37
C GLY A 144 1.65 -4.83 7.25
N LEU A 145 2.91 -4.62 6.86
CA LEU A 145 4.10 -5.03 7.59
C LEU A 145 5.13 -3.90 7.63
N GLU A 146 5.68 -3.69 8.82
CA GLU A 146 6.77 -2.75 9.08
C GLU A 146 8.09 -3.50 9.19
N THR A 147 9.18 -2.88 8.72
CA THR A 147 10.51 -3.44 8.91
C THR A 147 10.90 -3.49 10.38
N PRO A 148 11.38 -4.66 10.88
CA PRO A 148 11.90 -4.75 12.24
C PRO A 148 13.18 -3.95 12.46
N GLU A 149 13.85 -3.48 11.41
CA GLU A 149 15.01 -2.59 11.50
C GLU A 149 14.68 -1.25 12.19
N THR A 150 13.42 -0.86 12.24
CA THR A 150 12.97 0.32 12.99
C THR A 150 13.41 0.29 14.44
N ALA A 151 13.44 -0.90 15.06
CA ALA A 151 13.89 -1.07 16.45
C ALA A 151 15.35 -0.68 16.67
N THR A 152 16.18 -0.75 15.63
CA THR A 152 17.61 -0.40 15.69
C THR A 152 17.92 0.96 15.07
N LYS A 153 17.08 1.44 14.16
CA LYS A 153 17.27 2.72 13.46
C LYS A 153 16.61 3.90 14.17
N ALA A 154 15.49 3.68 14.87
CA ALA A 154 14.82 4.73 15.63
C ALA A 154 15.48 4.98 16.99
N HIS A 155 15.39 6.22 17.48
CA HIS A 155 15.87 6.53 18.82
C HIS A 155 15.02 5.78 19.87
N PRO A 156 15.62 5.09 20.85
CA PRO A 156 14.89 4.25 21.81
C PRO A 156 13.73 4.95 22.54
N ALA A 157 13.88 6.25 22.87
CA ALA A 157 12.83 7.02 23.53
C ALA A 157 11.60 7.23 22.64
N LYS A 158 11.77 7.16 21.32
CA LYS A 158 10.70 7.37 20.33
C LYS A 158 9.81 6.13 20.14
N ILE A 159 10.35 4.97 20.46
CA ILE A 159 9.69 3.66 20.25
C ILE A 159 9.45 2.92 21.57
N LYS A 160 9.48 3.61 22.71
CA LYS A 160 9.21 2.99 24.03
C LYS A 160 7.84 2.32 24.02
N GLY A 161 7.81 1.03 24.38
CA GLY A 161 6.59 0.20 24.37
C GLY A 161 6.21 -0.38 23.01
N VAL A 162 6.92 -0.01 21.94
CA VAL A 162 6.72 -0.55 20.59
C VAL A 162 7.57 -1.80 20.39
N THR A 163 6.96 -2.85 19.88
CA THR A 163 7.63 -4.07 19.41
C THR A 163 7.26 -4.31 17.96
N ILE A 164 8.24 -4.62 17.13
CA ILE A 164 8.04 -4.96 15.73
C ILE A 164 8.52 -6.38 15.51
N LEU A 165 7.60 -7.27 15.14
CA LEU A 165 7.92 -8.67 14.88
C LEU A 165 8.78 -8.77 13.63
N GLY A 166 9.87 -9.54 13.72
CA GLY A 166 10.79 -9.77 12.62
C GLY A 166 11.04 -11.26 12.37
N GLY A 167 11.70 -11.59 11.25
CA GLY A 167 12.03 -12.95 10.87
C GLY A 167 10.81 -13.87 10.88
N LYS A 168 10.95 -15.07 11.42
CA LYS A 168 9.88 -16.07 11.48
C LYS A 168 8.59 -15.54 12.12
N SER A 169 8.68 -14.75 13.19
CA SER A 169 7.49 -14.17 13.85
C SER A 169 6.72 -13.25 12.91
N MET A 170 7.40 -12.45 12.09
CA MET A 170 6.77 -11.62 11.07
C MET A 170 6.16 -12.49 9.95
N PHE A 171 6.84 -13.55 9.53
CA PHE A 171 6.33 -14.46 8.48
C PHE A 171 5.08 -15.20 8.97
N ASP A 172 5.08 -15.69 10.20
CA ASP A 172 3.91 -16.33 10.83
C ASP A 172 2.73 -15.33 10.94
N CYS A 173 3.03 -14.09 11.33
CA CYS A 173 2.05 -13.00 11.37
C CYS A 173 1.45 -12.74 9.98
N ALA A 174 2.27 -12.67 8.95
CA ALA A 174 1.81 -12.46 7.57
C ALA A 174 0.92 -13.62 7.08
N GLN A 175 1.32 -14.87 7.33
CA GLN A 175 0.52 -16.03 6.96
C GLN A 175 -0.82 -16.04 7.69
N ALA A 176 -0.86 -15.67 8.96
CA ALA A 176 -2.09 -15.55 9.73
C ALA A 176 -3.03 -14.49 9.14
N GLN A 177 -2.50 -13.36 8.66
CA GLN A 177 -3.32 -12.35 7.96
C GLN A 177 -3.89 -12.89 6.65
N VAL A 178 -3.09 -13.57 5.84
CA VAL A 178 -3.55 -14.22 4.61
C VAL A 178 -4.69 -15.19 4.89
N ASP A 179 -4.51 -16.07 5.87
CA ASP A 179 -5.51 -17.09 6.23
C ASP A 179 -6.81 -16.44 6.73
N SER A 180 -6.71 -15.40 7.55
CA SER A 180 -7.85 -14.65 8.06
C SER A 180 -8.62 -13.94 6.94
N LEU A 181 -7.92 -13.27 6.03
CA LEU A 181 -8.55 -12.57 4.91
C LEU A 181 -9.20 -13.52 3.92
N LYS A 182 -8.61 -14.69 3.67
CA LYS A 182 -9.25 -15.74 2.89
C LYS A 182 -10.53 -16.29 3.56
N ALA A 183 -10.48 -16.51 4.87
CA ALA A 183 -11.64 -16.91 5.65
C ALA A 183 -12.78 -15.90 5.60
N ASP A 184 -12.44 -14.61 5.51
CA ASP A 184 -13.39 -13.50 5.35
C ASP A 184 -13.92 -13.35 3.91
N GLY A 185 -13.50 -14.20 2.99
CA GLY A 185 -13.99 -14.27 1.60
C GLY A 185 -13.31 -13.28 0.66
N CYS A 186 -12.10 -12.81 0.98
CA CYS A 186 -11.33 -11.96 0.07
C CYS A 186 -10.94 -12.72 -1.20
N ASP A 187 -11.22 -12.10 -2.35
CA ASP A 187 -10.86 -12.63 -3.67
C ASP A 187 -9.40 -12.35 -4.00
N TYR A 188 -8.87 -11.22 -3.52
CA TYR A 188 -7.47 -10.80 -3.69
C TYR A 188 -6.90 -10.35 -2.36
N ILE A 189 -5.62 -10.64 -2.13
CA ILE A 189 -4.87 -10.25 -0.94
C ILE A 189 -3.65 -9.46 -1.35
N ILE A 190 -3.55 -8.25 -0.82
CA ILE A 190 -2.44 -7.33 -1.02
C ILE A 190 -1.70 -7.12 0.30
N CYS A 191 -0.39 -7.26 0.29
CA CYS A 191 0.46 -6.83 1.39
C CYS A 191 1.10 -5.49 1.06
N LEU A 192 0.90 -4.51 1.93
CA LEU A 192 1.70 -3.29 1.98
C LEU A 192 2.87 -3.54 2.92
N GLY A 193 4.06 -3.78 2.37
CA GLY A 193 5.23 -4.06 3.15
C GLY A 193 6.27 -2.94 3.05
N HIS A 194 6.85 -2.56 4.16
CA HIS A 194 8.00 -1.65 4.19
C HIS A 194 9.22 -2.45 4.60
N LEU A 195 9.64 -3.40 3.75
CA LEU A 195 10.69 -4.39 4.06
C LEU A 195 11.93 -4.22 3.19
N GLY A 196 11.74 -3.93 1.91
CA GLY A 196 12.80 -3.78 0.93
C GLY A 196 13.46 -5.10 0.50
N ILE A 197 14.43 -4.96 -0.40
CA ILE A 197 15.19 -6.07 -0.99
C ILE A 197 16.70 -5.95 -0.73
N ASP A 198 17.14 -5.02 0.10
CA ASP A 198 18.54 -4.76 0.36
C ASP A 198 19.25 -5.95 1.04
N LYS A 199 20.52 -6.12 0.71
CA LYS A 199 21.34 -7.19 1.27
C LYS A 199 21.53 -7.07 2.79
N GLU A 200 21.53 -5.84 3.30
CA GLU A 200 21.65 -5.54 4.72
C GLU A 200 20.44 -6.03 5.53
N SER A 201 19.29 -6.18 4.85
CA SER A 201 18.02 -6.61 5.46
C SER A 201 17.75 -8.11 5.34
N ILE A 202 18.74 -8.92 4.96
CA ILE A 202 18.60 -10.39 4.83
C ILE A 202 17.95 -10.99 6.09
N GLY A 203 16.94 -11.84 5.85
CA GLY A 203 16.10 -12.44 6.88
C GLY A 203 14.80 -11.67 7.15
N ASN A 204 14.71 -10.41 6.71
CA ASN A 204 13.53 -9.54 6.87
C ASN A 204 13.09 -8.86 5.56
N ARG A 205 13.68 -9.24 4.45
CA ARG A 205 13.31 -8.67 3.13
C ARG A 205 11.95 -9.20 2.68
N SER A 206 11.31 -8.47 1.78
CA SER A 206 10.11 -8.94 1.10
C SER A 206 10.32 -10.28 0.39
N THR A 207 11.47 -10.46 -0.27
CA THR A 207 11.85 -11.73 -0.91
C THR A 207 12.00 -12.88 0.07
N ASP A 208 12.55 -12.63 1.26
CA ASP A 208 12.68 -13.65 2.30
C ASP A 208 11.30 -14.11 2.80
N LEU A 209 10.39 -13.17 3.02
CA LEU A 209 9.01 -13.44 3.42
C LEU A 209 8.25 -14.22 2.34
N LEU A 210 8.32 -13.77 1.10
CA LEU A 210 7.57 -14.36 0.00
C LEU A 210 8.01 -15.80 -0.33
N ASN A 211 9.23 -16.18 0.01
CA ASN A 211 9.71 -17.55 -0.14
C ASN A 211 9.02 -18.54 0.82
N VAL A 212 8.40 -18.06 1.89
CA VAL A 212 7.77 -18.92 2.92
C VAL A 212 6.31 -18.63 3.18
N VAL A 213 5.78 -17.49 2.78
CA VAL A 213 4.38 -17.12 2.95
C VAL A 213 3.62 -17.30 1.63
N ASP A 214 2.56 -18.08 1.68
CA ASP A 214 1.72 -18.39 0.51
C ASP A 214 0.41 -17.60 0.54
N GLY A 215 -0.11 -17.28 -0.64
CA GLY A 215 -1.45 -16.75 -0.82
C GLY A 215 -1.57 -15.23 -0.89
N ILE A 216 -0.45 -14.51 -0.95
CA ILE A 216 -0.43 -13.09 -1.27
C ILE A 216 -0.46 -12.95 -2.80
N ASP A 217 -1.40 -12.17 -3.34
CA ASP A 217 -1.48 -11.92 -4.77
C ASP A 217 -0.50 -10.83 -5.21
N VAL A 218 -0.43 -9.74 -4.45
CA VAL A 218 0.45 -8.60 -4.72
C VAL A 218 1.13 -8.14 -3.43
N PHE A 219 2.43 -7.95 -3.51
CA PHE A 219 3.24 -7.32 -2.45
C PHE A 219 3.75 -5.97 -2.95
N ILE A 220 3.30 -4.89 -2.33
CA ILE A 220 3.74 -3.53 -2.60
C ILE A 220 4.77 -3.17 -1.55
N ASP A 221 6.02 -2.99 -1.98
CA ASP A 221 7.18 -2.84 -1.10
C ASP A 221 7.67 -1.38 -1.03
N GLY A 222 8.50 -1.12 -0.06
CA GLY A 222 9.20 0.14 0.16
C GLY A 222 10.55 -0.11 0.83
N HIS A 223 11.07 0.87 1.55
CA HIS A 223 12.28 0.85 2.36
C HIS A 223 13.60 0.89 1.57
N SER A 224 13.78 0.05 0.57
CA SER A 224 15.02 0.00 -0.24
C SER A 224 15.04 1.00 -1.40
N HIS A 225 13.99 1.81 -1.55
CA HIS A 225 13.81 2.77 -2.65
C HIS A 225 13.95 2.11 -4.05
N SER A 226 13.59 0.84 -4.14
CA SER A 226 13.78 0.05 -5.36
C SER A 226 12.79 0.47 -6.44
N THR A 227 13.30 0.61 -7.66
CA THR A 227 12.47 0.84 -8.85
C THR A 227 11.92 -0.49 -9.38
N MET A 228 10.97 -0.41 -10.33
CA MET A 228 10.49 -1.61 -11.03
C MET A 228 11.64 -2.39 -11.72
N LYS A 229 12.68 -1.69 -12.16
CA LYS A 229 13.88 -2.32 -12.74
C LYS A 229 14.66 -3.12 -11.70
N ASP A 230 14.85 -2.56 -10.51
CA ASP A 230 15.54 -3.26 -9.42
C ASP A 230 14.73 -4.49 -8.96
N ILE A 231 13.42 -4.36 -8.89
CA ILE A 231 12.50 -5.47 -8.57
C ILE A 231 12.62 -6.59 -9.61
N ALA A 232 12.75 -6.25 -10.89
CA ALA A 232 12.90 -7.25 -11.95
C ALA A 232 14.16 -8.13 -11.80
N GLU A 233 15.19 -7.65 -11.10
CA GLU A 233 16.41 -8.42 -10.83
C GLU A 233 16.22 -9.54 -9.80
N VAL A 234 15.18 -9.45 -8.96
CA VAL A 234 14.89 -10.40 -7.86
C VAL A 234 13.61 -11.20 -8.07
N THR A 235 12.91 -10.98 -9.17
CA THR A 235 11.67 -11.67 -9.53
C THR A 235 11.86 -12.57 -10.75
N ASP A 236 10.89 -13.45 -10.99
CA ASP A 236 10.83 -14.23 -12.22
C ASP A 236 10.42 -13.37 -13.44
N LYS A 237 10.29 -14.00 -14.60
CA LYS A 237 9.91 -13.33 -15.87
C LYS A 237 8.53 -12.64 -15.80
N ASP A 238 7.68 -13.06 -14.89
CA ASP A 238 6.33 -12.52 -14.70
C ASP A 238 6.27 -11.49 -13.55
N GLY A 239 7.41 -11.10 -13.00
CA GLY A 239 7.50 -10.14 -11.89
C GLY A 239 7.11 -10.73 -10.54
N LYS A 240 7.23 -12.05 -10.37
CA LYS A 240 6.77 -12.76 -9.17
C LYS A 240 7.91 -13.37 -8.37
N VAL A 241 7.67 -13.51 -7.07
CA VAL A 241 8.44 -14.33 -6.13
C VAL A 241 7.47 -15.32 -5.51
N ASN A 242 7.72 -16.61 -5.69
CA ASN A 242 6.85 -17.68 -5.18
C ASN A 242 5.35 -17.45 -5.52
N GLY A 243 5.07 -17.00 -6.74
CA GLY A 243 3.70 -16.76 -7.22
C GLY A 243 3.07 -15.43 -6.81
N THR A 244 3.74 -14.62 -6.00
CA THR A 244 3.29 -13.28 -5.60
C THR A 244 3.92 -12.20 -6.48
N LEU A 245 3.11 -11.32 -7.06
CA LEU A 245 3.59 -10.15 -7.80
C LEU A 245 4.25 -9.17 -6.82
N LEU A 246 5.52 -8.86 -7.02
CA LEU A 246 6.28 -7.90 -6.21
C LEU A 246 6.47 -6.60 -6.98
N THR A 247 6.17 -5.47 -6.35
CA THR A 247 6.30 -4.15 -6.97
C THR A 247 6.77 -3.09 -5.98
N SER A 248 7.50 -2.10 -6.47
CA SER A 248 7.96 -0.93 -5.74
C SER A 248 8.27 0.19 -6.75
N THR A 249 8.20 1.44 -6.35
CA THR A 249 8.26 2.57 -7.29
C THR A 249 9.31 3.63 -6.93
N GLY A 250 10.45 3.17 -6.42
CA GLY A 250 11.56 4.07 -6.11
C GLY A 250 11.28 4.92 -4.89
N THR A 251 11.46 6.23 -5.02
CA THR A 251 11.31 7.18 -3.92
C THR A 251 10.88 8.55 -4.44
N LYS A 252 10.37 9.40 -3.54
CA LYS A 252 10.05 10.83 -3.78
C LYS A 252 9.09 11.06 -4.94
N LEU A 253 8.14 10.15 -5.13
CA LEU A 253 7.13 10.22 -6.21
C LEU A 253 7.74 10.42 -7.62
N ALA A 254 8.93 9.86 -7.85
CA ALA A 254 9.52 9.83 -9.19
C ALA A 254 8.62 9.05 -10.16
N SER A 255 7.90 8.06 -9.65
CA SER A 255 6.84 7.34 -10.37
C SER A 255 5.74 6.92 -9.42
N VAL A 256 4.59 6.57 -9.96
CA VAL A 256 3.44 6.00 -9.24
C VAL A 256 3.23 4.58 -9.75
N GLY A 257 3.10 3.64 -8.84
CA GLY A 257 2.81 2.26 -9.20
C GLY A 257 1.35 2.08 -9.60
N VAL A 258 1.12 1.23 -10.59
CA VAL A 258 -0.21 0.91 -11.09
C VAL A 258 -0.35 -0.61 -11.16
N VAL A 259 -1.17 -1.17 -10.28
CA VAL A 259 -1.57 -2.58 -10.35
C VAL A 259 -2.98 -2.62 -10.92
N THR A 260 -3.19 -3.42 -11.95
CA THR A 260 -4.52 -3.62 -12.51
C THR A 260 -4.99 -5.05 -12.29
N ILE A 261 -6.25 -5.20 -11.92
CA ILE A 261 -6.95 -6.47 -11.85
C ILE A 261 -8.08 -6.40 -12.87
N SER A 262 -7.96 -7.19 -13.94
CA SER A 262 -9.00 -7.20 -14.98
C SER A 262 -10.28 -7.86 -14.50
N PRO A 263 -11.42 -7.67 -15.19
CA PRO A 263 -12.67 -8.36 -14.86
C PRO A 263 -12.53 -9.89 -14.85
N LYS A 264 -11.56 -10.43 -15.58
CA LYS A 264 -11.24 -11.86 -15.66
C LYS A 264 -10.20 -12.32 -14.65
N GLY A 265 -9.72 -11.43 -13.78
CA GLY A 265 -8.78 -11.74 -12.73
C GLY A 265 -7.30 -11.70 -13.14
N LYS A 266 -6.96 -11.13 -14.30
CA LYS A 266 -5.55 -10.93 -14.67
C LYS A 266 -4.96 -9.75 -13.89
N VAL A 267 -3.89 -10.02 -13.16
CA VAL A 267 -3.16 -9.05 -12.35
C VAL A 267 -1.89 -8.61 -13.09
N THR A 268 -1.71 -7.30 -13.25
CA THR A 268 -0.52 -6.70 -13.88
C THR A 268 0.02 -5.57 -13.03
N ALA A 269 1.31 -5.28 -13.15
CA ALA A 269 1.96 -4.14 -12.50
C ALA A 269 2.77 -3.33 -13.51
N MET A 270 2.70 -2.00 -13.37
CA MET A 270 3.48 -1.04 -14.13
C MET A 270 3.77 0.19 -13.29
N SER A 271 4.60 1.08 -13.77
CA SER A 271 4.82 2.40 -13.16
C SER A 271 4.52 3.51 -14.15
N ALA A 272 3.86 4.56 -13.65
CA ALA A 272 3.61 5.80 -14.37
C ALA A 272 4.59 6.87 -13.87
N PRO A 273 5.27 7.61 -14.77
CA PRO A 273 6.21 8.66 -14.39
C PRO A 273 5.53 9.89 -13.78
#